data_ac2da78c9bbb360e070f92115783cc88
#
_entry.id   ac2da78c9bbb360e070f92115783cc88
#
_cell.length_a   1.000
_cell.length_b   1.000
_cell.length_c   1.000
_cell.angle_alpha   90.00
_cell.angle_beta   90.00
_cell.angle_gamma   90.00
#
_symmetry.space_group_name_H-M   'P 1'
#
loop_
_entity.id
_entity.type
_entity.pdbx_description
1 polymer ?
#
loop_
_entity_poly.entity_id
_entity_poly.type
_entity_poly.pdbx_seq_one_letter_code
_entity_poly.pdbx_strand_id
1 'polypeptide(L)'
;MSEKKVLIVDDAVFMRSMQKRIIAGSGDYEVYEAADGEEAVALYKKIRPGLVLLDISMPGINGIEALKQMKETDENAFVIMCSAIGQDSIMKEAVDCGARDFIVKPFKAEQIVQALNRAFPSSAEV
;
A
#
# COMPACT_ATOMS: atom_id res chain seq x y z
N MET A 1 3.67 -19.67 10.60
CA MET A 1 2.92 -18.45 10.94
C MET A 1 3.46 -17.27 10.17
N SER A 2 2.59 -16.57 9.48
CA SER A 2 3.02 -15.43 8.68
C SER A 2 3.03 -14.15 9.49
N GLU A 3 4.14 -13.43 9.43
CA GLU A 3 4.22 -12.07 9.95
C GLU A 3 4.11 -11.05 8.82
N LYS A 4 3.86 -11.54 7.61
CA LYS A 4 3.86 -10.69 6.42
C LYS A 4 2.45 -10.18 6.15
N LYS A 5 2.14 -9.04 6.75
CA LYS A 5 0.83 -8.41 6.62
C LYS A 5 0.88 -7.31 5.58
N VAL A 6 -0.07 -7.34 4.66
CA VAL A 6 -0.19 -6.34 3.60
C VAL A 6 -1.56 -5.69 3.70
N LEU A 7 -1.59 -4.37 3.69
CA LEU A 7 -2.84 -3.62 3.67
C LEU A 7 -3.02 -3.01 2.29
N ILE A 8 -4.14 -3.32 1.65
CA ILE A 8 -4.50 -2.73 0.37
C ILE A 8 -5.63 -1.74 0.57
N VAL A 9 -5.45 -0.52 0.06
CA VAL A 9 -6.41 0.57 0.24
C VAL A 9 -6.81 1.10 -1.12
N ASP A 10 -8.06 0.88 -1.51
CA ASP A 10 -8.60 1.32 -2.78
C ASP A 10 -10.13 1.26 -2.65
N ASP A 11 -10.82 2.28 -3.14
CA ASP A 11 -12.28 2.29 -3.05
C ASP A 11 -12.94 1.36 -4.08
N ALA A 12 -12.19 0.89 -5.07
CA ALA A 12 -12.71 -0.01 -6.10
C ALA A 12 -12.49 -1.47 -5.70
N VAL A 13 -13.58 -2.19 -5.50
CA VAL A 13 -13.53 -3.61 -5.13
C VAL A 13 -12.73 -4.41 -6.17
N PHE A 14 -12.93 -4.10 -7.45
CA PHE A 14 -12.23 -4.79 -8.53
C PHE A 14 -10.72 -4.68 -8.39
N MET A 15 -10.23 -3.48 -8.07
CA MET A 15 -8.80 -3.26 -7.92
C MET A 15 -8.24 -4.02 -6.72
N ARG A 16 -8.98 -4.02 -5.61
CA ARG A 16 -8.54 -4.77 -4.44
C ARG A 16 -8.48 -6.27 -4.73
N SER A 17 -9.49 -6.78 -5.45
CA SER A 17 -9.52 -8.20 -5.80
C SER A 17 -8.32 -8.58 -6.67
N MET A 18 -7.96 -7.72 -7.61
CA MET A 18 -6.83 -7.96 -8.49
C MET A 18 -5.52 -7.98 -7.69
N GLN A 19 -5.35 -7.01 -6.81
CA GLN A 19 -4.14 -6.94 -5.97
C GLN A 19 -4.04 -8.15 -5.05
N LYS A 20 -5.15 -8.54 -4.44
CA LYS A 20 -5.18 -9.73 -3.56
C LYS A 20 -4.74 -10.97 -4.31
N ARG A 21 -5.23 -11.14 -5.54
CA ARG A 21 -4.89 -12.31 -6.34
C ARG A 21 -3.39 -12.36 -6.64
N ILE A 22 -2.81 -11.22 -7.00
CA ILE A 22 -1.38 -11.15 -7.27
C ILE A 22 -0.58 -11.49 -6.01
N ILE A 23 -0.97 -10.92 -4.89
CA ILE A 23 -0.28 -11.14 -3.63
C ILE A 23 -0.38 -12.60 -3.19
N ALA A 24 -1.58 -13.17 -3.30
CA ALA A 24 -1.78 -14.57 -2.92
C ALA A 24 -0.94 -15.52 -3.77
N GLY A 25 -0.71 -15.18 -5.03
CA GLY A 25 0.13 -16.00 -5.90
C GLY A 25 1.62 -15.81 -5.69
N SER A 26 2.00 -14.84 -4.88
CA SER A 26 3.41 -14.49 -4.69
C SER A 26 4.03 -15.06 -3.43
N GLY A 27 3.23 -15.59 -2.53
CA GLY A 27 3.75 -16.17 -1.30
C GLY A 27 2.72 -16.19 -0.19
N ASP A 28 3.18 -16.43 1.00
CA ASP A 28 2.33 -16.57 2.18
C ASP A 28 2.19 -15.21 2.88
N TYR A 29 1.19 -14.46 2.46
CA TYR A 29 0.92 -13.12 2.99
C TYR A 29 -0.48 -13.06 3.60
N GLU A 30 -0.62 -12.30 4.69
CA GLU A 30 -1.93 -11.97 5.24
C GLU A 30 -2.35 -10.65 4.63
N VAL A 31 -3.46 -10.65 3.89
CA VAL A 31 -3.92 -9.47 3.18
C VAL A 31 -5.15 -8.88 3.87
N TYR A 32 -5.09 -7.59 4.13
CA TYR A 32 -6.18 -6.82 4.72
C TYR A 32 -6.59 -5.74 3.73
N GLU A 33 -7.85 -5.34 3.76
CA GLU A 33 -8.39 -4.37 2.79
C GLU A 33 -9.07 -3.23 3.51
N ALA A 34 -8.96 -2.04 2.93
CA ALA A 34 -9.71 -0.87 3.35
C ALA A 34 -10.23 -0.17 2.11
N ALA A 35 -11.42 0.40 2.21
CA ALA A 35 -12.07 1.06 1.07
C ALA A 35 -11.90 2.58 1.10
N ASP A 36 -11.41 3.14 2.19
CA ASP A 36 -11.20 4.58 2.30
C ASP A 36 -10.06 4.87 3.27
N GLY A 37 -9.68 6.14 3.35
CA GLY A 37 -8.54 6.54 4.13
C GLY A 37 -8.72 6.40 5.63
N GLU A 38 -9.90 6.70 6.14
CA GLU A 38 -10.17 6.59 7.57
C GLU A 38 -10.08 5.14 8.03
N GLU A 39 -10.70 4.24 7.27
CA GLU A 39 -10.63 2.81 7.55
C GLU A 39 -9.19 2.32 7.50
N ALA A 40 -8.44 2.80 6.52
CA ALA A 40 -7.05 2.42 6.34
C ALA A 40 -6.20 2.83 7.54
N VAL A 41 -6.37 4.05 8.02
CA VAL A 41 -5.60 4.55 9.16
C VAL A 41 -5.94 3.76 10.42
N ALA A 42 -7.22 3.51 10.66
CA ALA A 42 -7.65 2.74 11.82
C ALA A 42 -7.09 1.31 11.77
N LEU A 43 -7.15 0.69 10.61
CA LEU A 43 -6.66 -0.66 10.44
C LEU A 43 -5.13 -0.72 10.56
N TYR A 44 -4.45 0.31 10.04
CA TYR A 44 -3.00 0.38 10.17
C TYR A 44 -2.57 0.34 11.63
N LYS A 45 -3.24 1.11 12.47
CA LYS A 45 -2.92 1.14 13.90
C LYS A 45 -3.13 -0.22 14.56
N LYS A 46 -4.12 -0.95 14.07
CA LYS A 46 -4.50 -2.24 14.66
C LYS A 46 -3.55 -3.36 14.25
N ILE A 47 -3.21 -3.45 12.97
CA ILE A 47 -2.47 -4.60 12.45
C ILE A 47 -0.99 -4.32 12.18
N ARG A 48 -0.62 -3.06 12.04
CA ARG A 48 0.77 -2.67 11.75
C ARG A 48 1.36 -3.48 10.59
N PRO A 49 0.81 -3.33 9.37
CA PRO A 49 1.28 -4.12 8.22
C PRO A 49 2.69 -3.72 7.82
N GLY A 50 3.41 -4.66 7.22
CA GLY A 50 4.74 -4.39 6.71
C GLY A 50 4.74 -3.69 5.35
N LEU A 51 3.59 -3.67 4.66
CA LEU A 51 3.44 -2.99 3.37
C LEU A 51 2.03 -2.46 3.25
N VAL A 52 1.91 -1.22 2.79
CA VAL A 52 0.62 -0.61 2.45
C VAL A 52 0.65 -0.20 0.98
N LEU A 53 -0.35 -0.65 0.22
CA LEU A 53 -0.59 -0.17 -1.14
C LEU A 53 -1.76 0.79 -1.03
N LEU A 54 -1.52 2.06 -1.21
CA LEU A 54 -2.46 3.12 -0.85
C LEU A 54 -2.83 3.96 -2.07
N ASP A 55 -4.11 3.90 -2.44
CA ASP A 55 -4.62 4.72 -3.53
C ASP A 55 -4.64 6.19 -3.11
N ILE A 56 -4.24 7.07 -4.02
CA ILE A 56 -4.24 8.51 -3.76
C ILE A 56 -5.65 9.07 -3.75
N SER A 57 -6.46 8.70 -4.73
CA SER A 57 -7.81 9.26 -4.90
C SER A 57 -8.86 8.38 -4.27
N MET A 58 -9.43 8.81 -3.16
CA MET A 58 -10.45 8.08 -2.45
C MET A 58 -11.46 9.06 -1.83
N PRO A 59 -12.70 8.60 -1.56
CA PRO A 59 -13.64 9.45 -0.81
C PRO A 59 -13.16 9.63 0.63
N GLY A 60 -13.59 10.73 1.24
CA GLY A 60 -13.18 11.07 2.59
C GLY A 60 -11.77 11.67 2.60
N ILE A 61 -10.94 11.27 3.54
CA ILE A 61 -9.56 11.73 3.51
C ILE A 61 -8.86 11.06 2.34
N ASN A 62 -8.06 11.83 1.61
CA ASN A 62 -7.36 11.28 0.45
C ASN A 62 -6.13 10.49 0.89
N GLY A 63 -5.47 9.85 -0.09
CA GLY A 63 -4.32 9.01 0.21
C GLY A 63 -3.16 9.76 0.86
N ILE A 64 -2.95 11.02 0.51
CA ILE A 64 -1.86 11.81 1.11
C ILE A 64 -2.11 12.01 2.60
N GLU A 65 -3.35 12.35 2.96
CA GLU A 65 -3.69 12.54 4.37
C GLU A 65 -3.58 11.23 5.15
N ALA A 66 -4.03 10.13 4.54
CA ALA A 66 -3.89 8.82 5.17
C ALA A 66 -2.41 8.47 5.37
N LEU A 67 -1.58 8.75 4.37
CA LEU A 67 -0.14 8.53 4.47
C LEU A 67 0.46 9.30 5.65
N LYS A 68 0.10 10.57 5.77
CA LYS A 68 0.61 11.39 6.87
C LYS A 68 0.25 10.79 8.22
N GLN A 69 -0.99 10.35 8.36
CA GLN A 69 -1.44 9.77 9.63
C GLN A 69 -0.76 8.44 9.93
N MET A 70 -0.53 7.63 8.90
CA MET A 70 0.21 6.38 9.08
C MET A 70 1.65 6.65 9.53
N LYS A 71 2.28 7.67 8.95
CA LYS A 71 3.65 8.04 9.33
C LYS A 71 3.71 8.61 10.74
N GLU A 72 2.67 9.28 11.20
CA GLU A 72 2.59 9.73 12.58
C GLU A 72 2.50 8.55 13.55
N THR A 73 1.82 7.49 13.12
CA THR A 73 1.71 6.27 13.93
C THR A 73 3.03 5.51 13.97
N ASP A 74 3.71 5.46 12.83
CA ASP A 74 4.97 4.72 12.68
C ASP A 74 5.78 5.37 11.56
N GLU A 75 6.84 6.06 11.93
CA GLU A 75 7.67 6.76 10.94
C GLU A 75 8.33 5.81 9.95
N ASN A 76 8.40 4.52 10.28
CA ASN A 76 8.98 3.50 9.41
C ASN A 76 7.93 2.80 8.54
N ALA A 77 6.69 3.30 8.53
CA ALA A 77 5.63 2.73 7.69
C ALA A 77 6.11 2.63 6.24
N PHE A 78 5.96 1.45 5.67
CA PHE A 78 6.37 1.19 4.28
C PHE A 78 5.14 1.33 3.39
N VAL A 79 4.99 2.49 2.78
CA VAL A 79 3.79 2.83 2.00
C VAL A 79 4.19 3.07 0.54
N ILE A 80 3.50 2.40 -0.36
CA ILE A 80 3.64 2.63 -1.80
C ILE A 80 2.32 3.22 -2.28
N MET A 81 2.40 4.39 -2.91
CA MET A 81 1.21 5.06 -3.41
C MET A 81 0.82 4.48 -4.77
N CYS A 82 -0.47 4.41 -5.02
CA CYS A 82 -1.01 3.98 -6.31
C CYS A 82 -1.81 5.14 -6.89
N SER A 83 -1.54 5.52 -8.13
CA SER A 83 -2.17 6.69 -8.72
C SER A 83 -2.48 6.48 -10.19
N ALA A 84 -3.40 7.30 -10.72
CA ALA A 84 -3.66 7.33 -12.15
C ALA A 84 -2.58 8.13 -12.86
N ILE A 85 -2.46 7.92 -14.17
CA ILE A 85 -1.56 8.71 -15.00
C ILE A 85 -1.95 10.18 -14.91
N GLY A 86 -0.95 11.04 -14.83
CA GLY A 86 -1.18 12.48 -14.83
C GLY A 86 -1.22 13.11 -13.44
N GLN A 87 -0.89 12.37 -12.42
CA GLN A 87 -0.90 12.87 -11.04
C GLN A 87 0.51 13.12 -10.51
N ASP A 88 1.41 13.61 -11.37
CA ASP A 88 2.82 13.75 -11.03
C ASP A 88 3.07 14.64 -9.81
N SER A 89 2.36 15.77 -9.72
CA SER A 89 2.56 16.69 -8.60
C SER A 89 2.11 16.07 -7.27
N ILE A 90 1.04 15.29 -7.33
CA ILE A 90 0.53 14.61 -6.14
C ILE A 90 1.49 13.50 -5.71
N MET A 91 2.06 12.79 -6.68
CA MET A 91 3.04 11.76 -6.39
C MET A 91 4.29 12.33 -5.73
N LYS A 92 4.72 13.50 -6.20
CA LYS A 92 5.86 14.18 -5.59
C LYS A 92 5.56 14.55 -4.14
N GLU A 93 4.35 15.07 -3.89
CA GLU A 93 3.92 15.40 -2.54
C GLU A 93 3.94 14.15 -1.65
N ALA A 94 3.48 13.03 -2.17
CA ALA A 94 3.46 11.77 -1.41
C ALA A 94 4.87 11.33 -1.02
N VAL A 95 5.82 11.42 -1.96
CA VAL A 95 7.20 11.07 -1.66
C VAL A 95 7.77 12.00 -0.60
N ASP A 96 7.47 13.29 -0.70
CA ASP A 96 7.92 14.27 0.29
C ASP A 96 7.32 13.99 1.66
N CYS A 97 6.16 13.35 1.72
CA CYS A 97 5.50 12.98 2.97
C CYS A 97 5.95 11.61 3.48
N GLY A 98 6.86 10.95 2.78
CA GLY A 98 7.44 9.71 3.27
C GLY A 98 7.02 8.44 2.57
N ALA A 99 6.29 8.53 1.44
CA ALA A 99 6.01 7.34 0.65
C ALA A 99 7.31 6.78 0.10
N ARG A 100 7.44 5.45 0.12
CA ARG A 100 8.66 4.80 -0.37
C ARG A 100 8.76 4.81 -1.87
N ASP A 101 7.60 4.71 -2.54
CA ASP A 101 7.56 4.63 -3.99
C ASP A 101 6.13 4.84 -4.44
N PHE A 102 5.91 4.78 -5.74
CA PHE A 102 4.57 4.87 -6.28
C PHE A 102 4.44 3.94 -7.48
N ILE A 103 3.20 3.54 -7.76
CA ILE A 103 2.86 2.69 -8.90
C ILE A 103 1.75 3.40 -9.65
N VAL A 104 1.89 3.52 -10.97
CA VAL A 104 0.90 4.17 -11.82
C VAL A 104 -0.06 3.13 -12.37
N LYS A 105 -1.36 3.42 -12.27
CA LYS A 105 -2.39 2.53 -12.80
C LYS A 105 -2.52 2.73 -14.32
N PRO A 106 -2.79 1.68 -15.08
CA PRO A 106 -2.92 0.29 -14.66
C PRO A 106 -1.56 -0.31 -14.32
N PHE A 107 -1.51 -0.99 -13.17
CA PHE A 107 -0.25 -1.56 -12.71
C PHE A 107 -0.05 -2.95 -13.29
N LYS A 108 1.20 -3.39 -13.31
CA LYS A 108 1.56 -4.74 -13.71
C LYS A 108 1.79 -5.60 -12.48
N ALA A 109 1.51 -6.90 -12.61
CA ALA A 109 1.68 -7.83 -11.50
C ALA A 109 3.10 -7.77 -10.94
N GLU A 110 4.11 -7.66 -11.79
CA GLU A 110 5.50 -7.63 -11.34
C GLU A 110 5.81 -6.43 -10.47
N GLN A 111 5.09 -5.31 -10.63
CA GLN A 111 5.29 -4.15 -9.78
C GLN A 111 4.84 -4.44 -8.34
N ILE A 112 3.74 -5.18 -8.19
CA ILE A 112 3.26 -5.60 -6.88
C ILE A 112 4.26 -6.59 -6.27
N VAL A 113 4.75 -7.54 -7.06
CA VAL A 113 5.71 -8.54 -6.58
C VAL A 113 7.00 -7.86 -6.11
N GLN A 114 7.48 -6.88 -6.86
CA GLN A 114 8.68 -6.14 -6.46
C GLN A 114 8.46 -5.39 -5.15
N ALA A 115 7.27 -4.81 -4.98
CA ALA A 115 6.93 -4.12 -3.75
C ALA A 115 6.96 -5.08 -2.55
N LEU A 116 6.40 -6.27 -2.73
CA LEU A 116 6.42 -7.29 -1.69
C LEU A 116 7.85 -7.69 -1.32
N ASN A 117 8.69 -7.87 -2.32
CA ASN A 117 10.08 -8.27 -2.08
C ASN A 117 10.89 -7.19 -1.38
N ARG A 118 10.58 -5.94 -1.65
CA ARG A 118 11.25 -4.82 -0.99
C ARG A 118 10.81 -4.67 0.46
N ALA A 119 9.51 -4.85 0.72
CA ALA A 119 8.98 -4.72 2.07
C ALA A 119 9.29 -5.95 2.94
N PHE A 120 9.38 -7.11 2.33
CA PHE A 120 9.60 -8.37 3.03
C PHE A 120 10.75 -9.14 2.38
N PRO A 121 12.00 -8.69 2.60
CA PRO A 121 13.14 -9.38 2.00
C PRO A 121 13.22 -10.80 2.52
N SER A 122 13.50 -11.74 1.62
CA SER A 122 13.62 -13.13 1.99
C SER A 122 14.96 -13.40 2.65
N SER A 123 14.94 -14.02 3.83
CA SER A 123 16.18 -14.39 4.50
C SER A 123 16.90 -15.52 3.75
N ALA A 124 16.19 -16.27 2.92
CA ALA A 124 16.81 -17.35 2.16
C ALA A 124 17.76 -16.84 1.10
N GLU A 125 17.68 -15.57 0.76
CA GLU A 125 18.52 -14.95 -0.26
C GLU A 125 19.84 -14.43 0.28
N VAL A 126 20.01 -14.52 1.55
CA VAL A 126 21.21 -14.02 2.21
C VAL A 126 22.39 -14.97 2.00
#